data_c82af5607e6a9c12b11dbb83cd75d913
#
_entry.id   c82af5607e6a9c12b11dbb83cd75d913
#
_cell.length_a   1.000
_cell.length_b   1.000
_cell.length_c   1.000
_cell.angle_alpha   90.00
_cell.angle_beta   90.00
_cell.angle_gamma   90.00
#
_symmetry.space_group_name_H-M   'P 1'
#
loop_
_entity.id
_entity.type
_entity.pdbx_description
1 polymer ?
#
loop_
_entity_poly.entity_id
_entity_poly.type
_entity_poly.pdbx_seq_one_letter_code
_entity_poly.pdbx_strand_id
1 'polypeptide(L)'
;MRFFFSALLSLVLYPVFLLVPSSSIAQAKNPYAGDAKMAKLGEYEFRANCAFCHGLGARGGGRGPDLARTPKKHGDSDQEIFTIISNGVPGTAMPPNGATQQGVGMTEEELWQVITYIRSVEHKPVEMTGDSKRGRELFFGSAACSTCHMFKGQGGRLGPDLTASGTARSLDYLIDSIRYPSRRLAQGLGEAMKEFTEEYETVSVVTADGTRLQGTLLNEDSFTIQFLDTREQVHSFDKSSLKSWGKSRQSLMPAYDGKTLPEKDLNDILTFLVNRLQAPGGAQ
;
A
#
# COMPACT_ATOMS: atom_id res chain seq x y z
N MET A 1 -12.47 57.57 -74.82
CA MET A 1 -12.93 56.37 -74.07
C MET A 1 -11.76 55.35 -73.98
N ARG A 2 -11.10 55.29 -72.80
CA ARG A 2 -10.00 54.43 -72.57
C ARG A 2 -10.40 53.52 -71.36
N PHE A 3 -10.59 52.25 -71.62
CA PHE A 3 -10.83 51.24 -70.55
C PHE A 3 -9.50 50.73 -69.98
N PHE A 4 -9.29 50.95 -68.67
CA PHE A 4 -8.20 50.34 -67.94
C PHE A 4 -8.72 49.01 -67.38
N PHE A 5 -8.09 47.88 -67.75
CA PHE A 5 -8.27 46.58 -67.14
C PHE A 5 -7.26 46.47 -66.02
N SER A 6 -7.72 46.43 -64.74
CA SER A 6 -6.92 46.07 -63.59
C SER A 6 -6.99 44.60 -63.41
N ALA A 7 -5.87 43.94 -63.57
CA ALA A 7 -5.69 42.54 -63.23
C ALA A 7 -5.36 42.38 -61.72
N LEU A 8 -6.28 41.83 -60.94
CA LEU A 8 -6.07 41.43 -59.56
C LEU A 8 -5.30 40.10 -59.52
N LEU A 9 -4.06 40.15 -59.03
CA LEU A 9 -3.23 38.98 -58.80
C LEU A 9 -3.56 38.42 -57.41
N SER A 10 -4.34 37.35 -57.38
CA SER A 10 -4.67 36.63 -56.14
C SER A 10 -3.48 35.75 -55.70
N LEU A 11 -2.79 36.18 -54.65
CA LEU A 11 -1.73 35.43 -54.01
C LEU A 11 -2.34 34.32 -53.15
N VAL A 12 -2.29 33.07 -53.60
CA VAL A 12 -2.74 31.91 -52.83
C VAL A 12 -1.59 31.50 -51.89
N LEU A 13 -1.72 31.83 -50.60
CA LEU A 13 -0.82 31.36 -49.56
C LEU A 13 -1.18 29.89 -49.23
N TYR A 14 -0.35 28.96 -49.66
CA TYR A 14 -0.39 27.56 -49.20
C TYR A 14 0.21 27.48 -47.81
N PRO A 15 -0.52 26.95 -46.80
CA PRO A 15 0.09 26.69 -45.49
C PRO A 15 1.09 25.55 -45.64
N VAL A 16 2.36 25.82 -45.45
CA VAL A 16 3.40 24.80 -45.31
C VAL A 16 3.20 24.16 -43.94
N PHE A 17 2.58 23.00 -43.91
CA PHE A 17 2.53 22.14 -42.72
C PHE A 17 3.95 21.59 -42.49
N LEU A 18 4.70 22.21 -41.57
CA LEU A 18 5.93 21.67 -41.04
C LEU A 18 5.58 20.41 -40.25
N LEU A 19 5.78 19.25 -40.83
CA LEU A 19 5.82 17.96 -40.13
C LEU A 19 6.99 18.00 -39.15
N VAL A 20 6.70 18.40 -37.91
CA VAL A 20 7.65 18.19 -36.81
C VAL A 20 7.72 16.68 -36.58
N PRO A 21 8.87 16.05 -36.78
CA PRO A 21 9.02 14.64 -36.45
C PRO A 21 8.74 14.49 -34.94
N SER A 22 7.68 13.78 -34.60
CA SER A 22 7.47 13.33 -33.23
C SER A 22 8.63 12.39 -32.92
N SER A 23 9.63 12.90 -32.22
CA SER A 23 10.67 12.05 -31.62
C SER A 23 9.95 11.12 -30.66
N SER A 24 9.67 9.89 -31.07
CA SER A 24 9.34 8.81 -30.17
C SER A 24 10.50 8.72 -29.20
N ILE A 25 10.32 9.19 -27.97
CA ILE A 25 11.25 8.95 -26.87
C ILE A 25 11.31 7.42 -26.77
N ALA A 26 12.41 6.84 -27.26
CA ALA A 26 12.62 5.41 -27.14
C ALA A 26 12.52 5.06 -25.66
N GLN A 27 11.53 4.24 -25.31
CA GLN A 27 11.30 3.81 -23.94
C GLN A 27 12.57 3.11 -23.46
N ALA A 28 13.24 3.68 -22.46
CA ALA A 28 14.50 3.13 -21.97
C ALA A 28 14.23 1.69 -21.51
N LYS A 29 14.93 0.76 -22.13
CA LYS A 29 14.83 -0.65 -21.85
C LYS A 29 15.77 -0.96 -20.68
N ASN A 30 15.30 -1.73 -19.70
CA ASN A 30 16.11 -2.22 -18.61
C ASN A 30 17.35 -2.96 -19.17
N PRO A 31 18.57 -2.45 -18.97
CA PRO A 31 19.78 -3.04 -19.52
C PRO A 31 20.12 -4.41 -18.94
N TYR A 32 19.53 -4.74 -17.78
CA TYR A 32 19.78 -5.97 -17.02
C TYR A 32 18.58 -6.95 -17.05
N ALA A 33 17.63 -6.75 -17.95
CA ALA A 33 16.44 -7.58 -18.01
C ALA A 33 16.79 -9.09 -18.14
N GLY A 34 16.36 -9.89 -17.15
CA GLY A 34 16.63 -11.33 -17.10
C GLY A 34 18.01 -11.74 -16.58
N ASP A 35 18.87 -10.79 -16.20
CA ASP A 35 20.18 -11.09 -15.64
C ASP A 35 20.07 -11.49 -14.16
N ALA A 36 20.32 -12.76 -13.85
CA ALA A 36 20.22 -13.31 -12.49
C ALA A 36 21.27 -12.71 -11.53
N LYS A 37 22.45 -12.31 -12.02
CA LYS A 37 23.48 -11.68 -11.20
C LYS A 37 23.06 -10.27 -10.81
N MET A 38 22.54 -9.50 -11.76
CA MET A 38 22.02 -8.16 -11.51
C MET A 38 20.77 -8.20 -10.63
N ALA A 39 19.90 -9.21 -10.79
CA ALA A 39 18.77 -9.44 -9.89
C ALA A 39 19.25 -9.71 -8.45
N LYS A 40 20.34 -10.44 -8.27
CA LYS A 40 20.91 -10.69 -6.94
C LYS A 40 21.48 -9.43 -6.29
N LEU A 41 22.16 -8.57 -7.06
CA LEU A 41 22.60 -7.26 -6.57
C LEU A 41 21.39 -6.39 -6.21
N GLY A 42 20.37 -6.35 -7.08
CA GLY A 42 19.14 -5.64 -6.82
C GLY A 42 18.37 -6.15 -5.58
N GLU A 43 18.50 -7.43 -5.22
CA GLU A 43 17.95 -7.95 -3.96
C GLU A 43 18.60 -7.29 -2.73
N TYR A 44 19.93 -7.07 -2.76
CA TYR A 44 20.62 -6.40 -1.65
C TYR A 44 20.15 -4.95 -1.53
N GLU A 45 20.11 -4.22 -2.65
CA GLU A 45 19.62 -2.84 -2.67
C GLU A 45 18.15 -2.74 -2.23
N PHE A 46 17.33 -3.66 -2.70
CA PHE A 46 15.92 -3.73 -2.29
C PHE A 46 15.77 -3.98 -0.79
N ARG A 47 16.56 -4.87 -0.23
CA ARG A 47 16.51 -5.18 1.22
C ARG A 47 16.95 -4.00 2.07
N ALA A 48 17.95 -3.25 1.61
CA ALA A 48 18.46 -2.08 2.32
C ALA A 48 17.50 -0.90 2.27
N ASN A 49 16.88 -0.63 1.11
CA ASN A 49 16.19 0.62 0.85
C ASN A 49 14.65 0.48 0.77
N CYS A 50 14.12 -0.71 0.41
CA CYS A 50 12.72 -0.87 0.04
C CYS A 50 11.96 -1.86 0.94
N ALA A 51 12.64 -2.90 1.45
CA ALA A 51 12.00 -4.02 2.14
C ALA A 51 11.30 -3.61 3.43
N PHE A 52 11.72 -2.52 4.06
CA PHE A 52 11.07 -1.96 5.24
C PHE A 52 9.57 -1.66 4.98
N CYS A 53 9.26 -1.08 3.84
CA CYS A 53 7.88 -0.81 3.45
C CYS A 53 7.25 -1.96 2.66
N HIS A 54 7.99 -2.51 1.68
CA HIS A 54 7.47 -3.47 0.72
C HIS A 54 7.65 -4.94 1.11
N GLY A 55 8.19 -5.20 2.29
CA GLY A 55 8.43 -6.56 2.80
C GLY A 55 9.59 -7.28 2.11
N LEU A 56 10.14 -8.29 2.78
CA LEU A 56 11.12 -9.19 2.19
C LEU A 56 10.50 -9.95 1.02
N GLY A 57 11.23 -10.07 -0.09
CA GLY A 57 10.73 -10.71 -1.30
C GLY A 57 9.76 -9.84 -2.10
N ALA A 58 9.65 -8.53 -1.80
CA ALA A 58 8.76 -7.57 -2.46
C ALA A 58 7.25 -7.92 -2.37
N ARG A 59 6.85 -8.78 -1.44
CA ARG A 59 5.50 -9.34 -1.27
C ARG A 59 4.55 -8.47 -0.45
N GLY A 60 4.86 -7.21 -0.28
CA GLY A 60 4.13 -6.31 0.59
C GLY A 60 4.55 -6.45 2.05
N GLY A 61 4.61 -5.33 2.71
CA GLY A 61 4.85 -5.21 4.15
C GLY A 61 3.66 -4.55 4.83
N GLY A 62 3.83 -4.16 6.08
CA GLY A 62 2.83 -3.36 6.80
C GLY A 62 2.54 -2.01 6.14
N ARG A 63 3.47 -1.47 5.36
CA ARG A 63 3.47 -0.08 4.85
C ARG A 63 3.33 0.05 3.35
N GLY A 64 4.02 -0.79 2.58
CA GLY A 64 4.04 -0.75 1.12
C GLY A 64 3.28 -1.91 0.46
N PRO A 65 2.84 -1.74 -0.79
CA PRO A 65 2.15 -2.78 -1.54
C PRO A 65 3.06 -3.94 -1.93
N ASP A 66 2.43 -5.06 -2.32
CA ASP A 66 3.07 -6.18 -2.99
C ASP A 66 3.54 -5.75 -4.38
N LEU A 67 4.87 -5.64 -4.56
CA LEU A 67 5.50 -5.28 -5.83
C LEU A 67 5.80 -6.50 -6.72
N ALA A 68 5.77 -7.70 -6.16
CA ALA A 68 5.92 -8.94 -6.91
C ALA A 68 4.64 -9.30 -7.69
N ARG A 69 3.52 -8.68 -7.39
CA ARG A 69 2.25 -8.87 -8.11
C ARG A 69 2.19 -8.05 -9.39
N THR A 70 1.65 -8.62 -10.48
CA THR A 70 1.35 -7.94 -11.74
C THR A 70 -0.16 -7.94 -12.03
N PRO A 71 -0.73 -6.91 -12.68
CA PRO A 71 -0.11 -5.61 -12.96
C PRO A 71 0.02 -4.73 -11.72
N LYS A 72 0.97 -3.79 -11.74
CA LYS A 72 1.19 -2.82 -10.66
C LYS A 72 0.27 -1.59 -10.83
N LYS A 73 -0.06 -0.95 -9.71
CA LYS A 73 -1.06 0.14 -9.70
C LYS A 73 -0.64 1.40 -10.46
N HIS A 74 0.63 1.78 -10.37
CA HIS A 74 1.11 3.09 -10.85
C HIS A 74 1.92 3.00 -12.14
N GLY A 75 2.12 1.82 -12.69
CA GLY A 75 2.86 1.55 -13.91
C GLY A 75 3.52 0.18 -13.86
N ASP A 76 3.56 -0.51 -14.98
CA ASP A 76 3.99 -1.90 -15.05
C ASP A 76 5.15 -2.13 -16.03
N SER A 77 5.49 -1.16 -16.87
CA SER A 77 6.73 -1.20 -17.66
C SER A 77 7.95 -0.88 -16.80
N ASP A 78 9.11 -1.37 -17.19
CA ASP A 78 10.37 -1.10 -16.46
C ASP A 78 10.66 0.39 -16.37
N GLN A 79 10.36 1.16 -17.42
CA GLN A 79 10.54 2.60 -17.43
C GLN A 79 9.59 3.31 -16.46
N GLU A 80 8.34 2.89 -16.38
CA GLU A 80 7.39 3.45 -15.41
C GLU A 80 7.81 3.15 -13.98
N ILE A 81 8.26 1.91 -13.71
CA ILE A 81 8.77 1.51 -12.40
C ILE A 81 10.02 2.33 -12.06
N PHE A 82 10.94 2.51 -13.02
CA PHE A 82 12.12 3.36 -12.84
C PHE A 82 11.73 4.78 -12.44
N THR A 83 10.78 5.37 -13.15
CA THR A 83 10.30 6.72 -12.88
C THR A 83 9.66 6.83 -11.51
N ILE A 84 8.87 5.82 -11.11
CA ILE A 84 8.21 5.75 -9.80
C ILE A 84 9.24 5.65 -8.68
N ILE A 85 10.25 4.80 -8.82
CA ILE A 85 11.27 4.65 -7.78
C ILE A 85 12.12 5.93 -7.70
N SER A 86 12.50 6.50 -8.85
CA SER A 86 13.32 7.72 -8.89
C SER A 86 12.62 8.91 -8.24
N ASN A 87 11.34 9.13 -8.57
CA ASN A 87 10.60 10.35 -8.22
C ASN A 87 9.66 10.18 -7.02
N GLY A 88 9.48 8.94 -6.55
CA GLY A 88 8.44 8.63 -5.58
C GLY A 88 7.03 8.70 -6.17
N VAL A 89 6.02 8.62 -5.29
CA VAL A 89 4.61 8.76 -5.67
C VAL A 89 4.00 9.92 -4.89
N PRO A 90 3.73 11.06 -5.54
CA PRO A 90 3.21 12.25 -4.87
C PRO A 90 1.93 11.95 -4.06
N GLY A 91 1.81 12.53 -2.87
CA GLY A 91 0.68 12.33 -1.97
C GLY A 91 0.63 10.96 -1.29
N THR A 92 1.72 10.18 -1.35
CA THR A 92 1.87 8.89 -0.65
C THR A 92 3.15 8.87 0.16
N ALA A 93 3.35 7.80 0.93
CA ALA A 93 4.57 7.57 1.70
C ALA A 93 5.73 7.00 0.88
N MET A 94 5.59 6.80 -0.43
CA MET A 94 6.67 6.37 -1.30
C MET A 94 7.57 7.56 -1.65
N PRO A 95 8.77 7.70 -1.03
CA PRO A 95 9.66 8.82 -1.28
C PRO A 95 10.39 8.68 -2.61
N PRO A 96 10.97 9.78 -3.15
CA PRO A 96 11.93 9.69 -4.23
C PRO A 96 13.20 8.97 -3.75
N ASN A 97 13.68 8.02 -4.55
CA ASN A 97 14.89 7.24 -4.25
C ASN A 97 15.99 7.41 -5.31
N GLY A 98 15.76 8.14 -6.40
CA GLY A 98 16.78 8.43 -7.41
C GLY A 98 17.84 9.38 -6.87
N ALA A 99 19.08 9.22 -7.36
CA ALA A 99 20.19 10.08 -6.95
C ALA A 99 19.91 11.55 -7.26
N THR A 100 20.17 12.40 -6.27
CA THR A 100 20.15 13.85 -6.42
C THR A 100 21.45 14.34 -7.06
N GLN A 101 21.50 15.62 -7.47
CA GLN A 101 22.74 16.25 -7.95
C GLN A 101 23.86 16.21 -6.90
N GLN A 102 23.53 16.07 -5.62
CA GLN A 102 24.48 15.94 -4.50
C GLN A 102 24.91 14.48 -4.25
N GLY A 103 24.47 13.52 -5.08
CA GLY A 103 24.81 12.11 -4.96
C GLY A 103 24.08 11.37 -3.82
N VAL A 104 23.00 11.94 -3.29
CA VAL A 104 22.15 11.27 -2.30
C VAL A 104 21.06 10.51 -3.03
N GLY A 105 20.85 9.24 -2.66
CA GLY A 105 19.90 8.34 -3.30
C GLY A 105 20.60 7.28 -4.14
N MET A 106 19.80 6.46 -4.81
CA MET A 106 20.25 5.33 -5.63
C MET A 106 20.71 5.82 -7.00
N THR A 107 21.81 5.29 -7.47
CA THR A 107 22.30 5.48 -8.84
C THR A 107 21.32 4.85 -9.85
N GLU A 108 21.41 5.26 -11.11
CA GLU A 108 20.63 4.69 -12.19
C GLU A 108 20.87 3.17 -12.34
N GLU A 109 22.11 2.72 -12.15
CA GLU A 109 22.47 1.31 -12.16
C GLU A 109 21.78 0.54 -11.04
N GLU A 110 21.81 1.01 -9.81
CA GLU A 110 21.15 0.38 -8.66
C GLU A 110 19.62 0.33 -8.84
N LEU A 111 19.02 1.37 -9.42
CA LEU A 111 17.59 1.38 -9.76
C LEU A 111 17.25 0.27 -10.75
N TRP A 112 18.05 0.11 -11.82
CA TRP A 112 17.83 -0.96 -12.78
C TRP A 112 18.04 -2.36 -12.18
N GLN A 113 19.02 -2.51 -11.28
CA GLN A 113 19.21 -3.76 -10.53
C GLN A 113 18.00 -4.08 -9.66
N VAL A 114 17.44 -3.12 -8.92
CA VAL A 114 16.22 -3.28 -8.12
C VAL A 114 15.04 -3.68 -9.00
N ILE A 115 14.86 -3.05 -10.16
CA ILE A 115 13.79 -3.40 -11.10
C ILE A 115 13.97 -4.85 -11.60
N THR A 116 15.21 -5.23 -11.93
CA THR A 116 15.54 -6.60 -12.35
C THR A 116 15.22 -7.62 -11.26
N TYR A 117 15.50 -7.29 -10.00
CA TYR A 117 15.10 -8.12 -8.86
C TYR A 117 13.58 -8.22 -8.73
N ILE A 118 12.84 -7.11 -8.78
CA ILE A 118 11.36 -7.12 -8.70
C ILE A 118 10.79 -8.01 -9.81
N ARG A 119 11.30 -7.90 -11.03
CA ARG A 119 10.90 -8.78 -12.15
C ARG A 119 11.20 -10.26 -11.90
N SER A 120 12.32 -10.56 -11.27
CA SER A 120 12.72 -11.95 -10.98
C SER A 120 11.82 -12.65 -9.96
N VAL A 121 11.13 -11.88 -9.12
CA VAL A 121 10.21 -12.40 -8.09
C VAL A 121 8.72 -12.22 -8.44
N GLU A 122 8.42 -11.72 -9.64
CA GLU A 122 7.05 -11.51 -10.09
C GLU A 122 6.24 -12.79 -10.15
N HIS A 123 4.99 -12.66 -9.79
CA HIS A 123 4.00 -13.71 -9.90
C HIS A 123 2.66 -13.15 -10.37
N LYS A 124 1.89 -13.99 -11.07
CA LYS A 124 0.51 -13.64 -11.40
C LYS A 124 -0.33 -13.58 -10.12
N PRO A 125 -1.36 -12.72 -10.08
CA PRO A 125 -2.34 -12.74 -9.01
C PRO A 125 -2.90 -14.16 -8.85
N VAL A 126 -3.05 -14.60 -7.61
CA VAL A 126 -3.78 -15.84 -7.33
C VAL A 126 -5.24 -15.62 -7.73
N GLU A 127 -5.77 -16.47 -8.59
CA GLU A 127 -7.20 -16.46 -8.91
C GLU A 127 -7.99 -16.91 -7.69
N MET A 128 -8.83 -16.01 -7.20
CA MET A 128 -9.69 -16.28 -6.07
C MET A 128 -10.94 -17.02 -6.55
N THR A 129 -11.22 -18.17 -5.93
CA THR A 129 -12.34 -19.04 -6.30
C THR A 129 -13.53 -18.93 -5.35
N GLY A 130 -13.43 -18.08 -4.33
CA GLY A 130 -14.50 -17.87 -3.35
C GLY A 130 -15.65 -17.00 -3.88
N ASP A 131 -16.75 -16.99 -3.14
CA ASP A 131 -17.90 -16.13 -3.39
C ASP A 131 -17.70 -14.76 -2.72
N SER A 132 -17.40 -13.75 -3.54
CA SER A 132 -17.17 -12.37 -3.05
C SER A 132 -18.40 -11.75 -2.38
N LYS A 133 -19.62 -12.08 -2.82
CA LYS A 133 -20.84 -11.57 -2.21
C LYS A 133 -21.04 -12.16 -0.82
N ARG A 134 -20.88 -13.48 -0.70
CA ARG A 134 -20.93 -14.16 0.59
C ARG A 134 -19.79 -13.69 1.50
N GLY A 135 -18.58 -13.48 0.96
CA GLY A 135 -17.45 -12.91 1.69
C GLY A 135 -17.76 -11.54 2.29
N ARG A 136 -18.47 -10.69 1.55
CA ARG A 136 -18.96 -9.41 2.06
C ARG A 136 -19.99 -9.59 3.18
N GLU A 137 -20.93 -10.49 3.00
CA GLU A 137 -21.94 -10.80 4.03
C GLU A 137 -21.29 -11.33 5.32
N LEU A 138 -20.28 -12.18 5.22
CA LEU A 138 -19.50 -12.66 6.36
C LEU A 138 -18.72 -11.52 7.04
N PHE A 139 -18.04 -10.68 6.26
CA PHE A 139 -17.23 -9.57 6.76
C PHE A 139 -18.04 -8.57 7.60
N PHE A 140 -19.22 -8.19 7.12
CA PHE A 140 -20.12 -7.26 7.81
C PHE A 140 -21.08 -7.95 8.80
N GLY A 141 -21.15 -9.27 8.78
CA GLY A 141 -22.08 -10.08 9.56
C GLY A 141 -21.39 -11.01 10.54
N SER A 142 -21.52 -12.32 10.33
CA SER A 142 -21.15 -13.35 11.31
C SER A 142 -19.67 -13.44 11.66
N ALA A 143 -18.77 -13.08 10.75
CA ALA A 143 -17.34 -13.02 11.05
C ALA A 143 -16.94 -11.73 11.79
N ALA A 144 -17.86 -10.76 11.91
CA ALA A 144 -17.72 -9.53 12.69
C ALA A 144 -16.43 -8.70 12.38
N CYS A 145 -15.82 -8.85 11.19
CA CYS A 145 -14.61 -8.14 10.81
C CYS A 145 -14.82 -6.62 10.83
N SER A 146 -16.00 -6.17 10.37
CA SER A 146 -16.39 -4.76 10.32
C SER A 146 -16.58 -4.12 11.69
N THR A 147 -16.64 -4.88 12.77
CA THR A 147 -16.67 -4.31 14.13
C THR A 147 -15.39 -3.52 14.43
N CYS A 148 -14.27 -3.98 13.92
CA CYS A 148 -12.96 -3.36 14.14
C CYS A 148 -12.38 -2.73 12.88
N HIS A 149 -12.72 -3.23 11.69
CA HIS A 149 -12.11 -2.82 10.43
C HIS A 149 -13.08 -2.03 9.55
N MET A 150 -12.58 -0.95 8.98
CA MET A 150 -13.27 -0.19 7.94
C MET A 150 -13.06 -0.84 6.57
N PHE A 151 -14.10 -0.80 5.74
CA PHE A 151 -14.03 -1.11 4.31
C PHE A 151 -14.90 -0.12 3.54
N LYS A 152 -14.29 0.69 2.66
CA LYS A 152 -14.96 1.75 1.88
C LYS A 152 -15.83 2.69 2.74
N GLY A 153 -15.29 3.13 3.86
CA GLY A 153 -15.96 4.06 4.77
C GLY A 153 -17.03 3.43 5.68
N GLN A 154 -17.22 2.11 5.64
CA GLN A 154 -18.15 1.38 6.51
C GLN A 154 -17.36 0.48 7.47
N GLY A 155 -17.72 0.50 8.76
CA GLY A 155 -17.11 -0.31 9.81
C GLY A 155 -16.30 0.48 10.81
N GLY A 156 -15.64 -0.23 11.72
CA GLY A 156 -14.90 0.31 12.84
C GLY A 156 -13.50 0.80 12.49
N ARG A 157 -12.88 1.50 13.44
CA ARG A 157 -11.54 2.11 13.33
C ARG A 157 -10.53 1.55 14.32
N LEU A 158 -10.90 0.53 15.07
CA LEU A 158 -10.01 -0.11 16.05
C LEU A 158 -8.84 -0.85 15.37
N GLY A 159 -9.07 -1.36 14.16
CA GLY A 159 -8.07 -1.98 13.29
C GLY A 159 -7.86 -1.21 11.99
N PRO A 160 -6.88 -1.60 11.16
CA PRO A 160 -6.59 -0.94 9.89
C PRO A 160 -7.77 -0.93 8.91
N ASP A 161 -7.87 0.13 8.10
CA ASP A 161 -8.77 0.17 6.96
C ASP A 161 -8.34 -0.88 5.91
N LEU A 162 -9.24 -1.78 5.59
CA LEU A 162 -9.02 -2.89 4.66
C LEU A 162 -9.42 -2.59 3.21
N THR A 163 -9.85 -1.35 2.91
CA THR A 163 -10.30 -0.95 1.57
C THR A 163 -9.28 -1.28 0.47
N ALA A 164 -8.00 -1.12 0.75
CA ALA A 164 -6.92 -1.39 -0.19
C ALA A 164 -6.15 -2.70 0.11
N SER A 165 -6.49 -3.42 1.16
CA SER A 165 -5.69 -4.55 1.65
C SER A 165 -5.49 -5.64 0.61
N GLY A 166 -6.53 -6.00 -0.12
CA GLY A 166 -6.47 -7.06 -1.14
C GLY A 166 -5.60 -6.74 -2.35
N THR A 167 -5.31 -5.45 -2.60
CA THR A 167 -4.39 -5.03 -3.67
C THR A 167 -3.01 -4.66 -3.15
N ALA A 168 -2.90 -4.33 -1.87
CA ALA A 168 -1.67 -3.88 -1.24
C ALA A 168 -0.92 -4.98 -0.51
N ARG A 169 -1.55 -6.12 -0.25
CA ARG A 169 -0.96 -7.22 0.53
C ARG A 169 -1.01 -8.52 -0.26
N SER A 170 -0.02 -9.39 -0.04
CA SER A 170 -0.07 -10.76 -0.55
C SER A 170 -1.18 -11.57 0.14
N LEU A 171 -1.66 -12.60 -0.54
CA LEU A 171 -2.68 -13.50 0.01
C LEU A 171 -2.18 -14.15 1.31
N ASP A 172 -0.94 -14.63 1.32
CA ASP A 172 -0.32 -15.23 2.51
C ASP A 172 -0.28 -14.27 3.70
N TYR A 173 0.01 -12.97 3.44
CA TYR A 173 -0.02 -11.94 4.48
C TYR A 173 -1.43 -11.79 5.06
N LEU A 174 -2.46 -11.78 4.22
CA LEU A 174 -3.85 -11.64 4.67
C LEU A 174 -4.29 -12.87 5.47
N ILE A 175 -3.96 -14.08 4.99
CA ILE A 175 -4.25 -15.33 5.70
C ILE A 175 -3.55 -15.34 7.06
N ASP A 176 -2.26 -15.02 7.10
CA ASP A 176 -1.47 -14.97 8.33
C ASP A 176 -2.03 -13.96 9.34
N SER A 177 -2.47 -12.79 8.85
CA SER A 177 -3.06 -11.75 9.70
C SER A 177 -4.39 -12.19 10.33
N ILE A 178 -5.19 -12.99 9.63
CA ILE A 178 -6.47 -13.52 10.12
C ILE A 178 -6.24 -14.69 11.07
N ARG A 179 -5.34 -15.62 10.72
CA ARG A 179 -5.07 -16.84 11.50
C ARG A 179 -4.20 -16.57 12.73
N TYR A 180 -3.26 -15.63 12.62
CA TYR A 180 -2.22 -15.37 13.63
C TYR A 180 -1.99 -13.86 13.85
N PRO A 181 -3.01 -13.10 14.27
CA PRO A 181 -2.97 -11.63 14.27
C PRO A 181 -1.88 -11.02 15.16
N SER A 182 -1.42 -11.75 16.19
CA SER A 182 -0.32 -11.31 17.05
C SER A 182 1.07 -11.64 16.51
N ARG A 183 1.19 -12.39 15.39
CA ARG A 183 2.51 -12.73 14.81
C ARG A 183 3.16 -11.47 14.22
N ARG A 184 2.36 -10.59 13.64
CA ARG A 184 2.80 -9.32 13.05
C ARG A 184 1.69 -8.30 13.16
N LEU A 185 1.88 -7.31 14.02
CA LEU A 185 0.97 -6.18 14.09
C LEU A 185 1.11 -5.30 12.84
N ALA A 186 0.02 -4.68 12.43
CA ALA A 186 0.06 -3.72 11.35
C ALA A 186 0.89 -2.51 11.76
N GLN A 187 1.77 -2.10 10.85
CA GLN A 187 2.62 -0.92 11.06
C GLN A 187 2.08 0.22 10.23
N GLY A 188 1.96 1.38 10.84
CA GLY A 188 1.62 2.58 10.15
C GLY A 188 2.77 3.19 9.37
N LEU A 189 2.38 4.18 8.57
CA LEU A 189 3.29 5.02 7.83
C LEU A 189 3.79 6.18 8.70
N GLY A 190 4.12 5.95 9.97
CA GLY A 190 4.65 7.01 10.83
C GLY A 190 5.64 7.89 10.08
N GLU A 191 5.66 9.19 10.36
CA GLU A 191 6.59 10.13 9.73
C GLU A 191 8.00 9.52 9.68
N ALA A 192 8.65 9.66 8.55
CA ALA A 192 9.81 8.90 8.06
C ALA A 192 11.08 8.88 8.94
N MET A 193 11.02 9.16 10.20
CA MET A 193 12.16 9.14 11.13
C MET A 193 11.77 8.91 12.61
N LYS A 194 10.52 8.71 12.91
CA LYS A 194 10.14 8.35 14.27
C LYS A 194 10.16 6.84 14.42
N GLU A 195 10.76 6.39 15.53
CA GLU A 195 10.90 5.01 15.94
C GLU A 195 9.78 4.11 15.46
N PHE A 196 10.14 2.93 14.98
CA PHE A 196 9.26 1.91 14.38
C PHE A 196 8.17 1.48 15.36
N THR A 197 7.17 2.34 15.56
CA THR A 197 6.00 2.02 16.37
C THR A 197 5.03 1.20 15.53
N GLU A 198 4.59 0.11 16.09
CA GLU A 198 3.50 -0.67 15.51
C GLU A 198 2.21 0.10 15.78
N GLU A 199 1.56 0.64 14.75
CA GLU A 199 0.38 1.52 14.89
C GLU A 199 -0.78 0.89 15.67
N TYR A 200 -0.81 -0.44 15.73
CA TYR A 200 -1.91 -1.18 16.37
C TYR A 200 -1.44 -1.92 17.60
N GLU A 201 -0.46 -1.35 18.35
CA GLU A 201 -0.11 -1.87 19.67
C GLU A 201 -1.30 -1.82 20.62
N THR A 202 -1.47 -2.89 21.35
CA THR A 202 -2.49 -2.94 22.42
C THR A 202 -2.00 -2.20 23.65
N VAL A 203 -2.83 -1.31 24.17
CA VAL A 203 -2.63 -0.63 25.45
C VAL A 203 -3.60 -1.19 26.46
N SER A 204 -3.10 -1.41 27.68
CA SER A 204 -3.93 -1.74 28.86
C SER A 204 -3.62 -0.76 29.96
N VAL A 205 -4.64 -0.18 30.59
CA VAL A 205 -4.51 0.73 31.72
C VAL A 205 -5.40 0.31 32.89
N VAL A 206 -4.98 0.63 34.10
CA VAL A 206 -5.80 0.56 35.32
C VAL A 206 -5.82 1.96 35.90
N THR A 207 -6.99 2.56 35.97
CA THR A 207 -7.19 3.89 36.54
C THR A 207 -7.08 3.87 38.07
N ALA A 208 -7.00 5.04 38.72
CA ALA A 208 -6.87 5.15 40.16
C ALA A 208 -8.04 4.49 40.91
N ASP A 209 -9.25 4.51 40.37
CA ASP A 209 -10.43 3.85 40.91
C ASP A 209 -10.47 2.32 40.68
N GLY A 210 -9.50 1.79 39.91
CA GLY A 210 -9.39 0.37 39.59
C GLY A 210 -10.10 -0.07 38.31
N THR A 211 -10.68 0.85 37.53
CA THR A 211 -11.29 0.54 36.23
C THR A 211 -10.19 0.06 35.28
N ARG A 212 -10.48 -1.05 34.57
CA ARG A 212 -9.57 -1.64 33.57
C ARG A 212 -10.07 -1.28 32.18
N LEU A 213 -9.19 -0.68 31.39
CA LEU A 213 -9.45 -0.32 29.99
C LEU A 213 -8.38 -0.92 29.10
N GLN A 214 -8.77 -1.25 27.88
CA GLN A 214 -7.87 -1.78 26.85
C GLN A 214 -8.27 -1.21 25.49
N GLY A 215 -7.28 -0.95 24.63
CA GLY A 215 -7.52 -0.40 23.32
C GLY A 215 -6.28 -0.41 22.44
N THR A 216 -6.40 0.20 21.27
CA THR A 216 -5.31 0.40 20.32
C THR A 216 -4.61 1.74 20.61
N LEU A 217 -3.30 1.72 20.71
CA LEU A 217 -2.48 2.92 20.93
C LEU A 217 -2.71 3.94 19.81
N LEU A 218 -3.00 5.18 20.17
CA LEU A 218 -3.07 6.31 19.24
C LEU A 218 -1.83 7.20 19.35
N ASN A 219 -1.43 7.50 20.57
CA ASN A 219 -0.26 8.34 20.84
C ASN A 219 0.30 8.05 22.24
N GLU A 220 1.61 8.23 22.38
CA GLU A 220 2.32 8.10 23.65
C GLU A 220 3.50 9.07 23.68
N ASP A 221 3.63 9.78 24.77
CA ASP A 221 4.82 10.57 25.09
C ASP A 221 5.34 10.23 26.50
N SER A 222 6.30 11.00 27.00
CA SER A 222 6.87 10.77 28.33
C SER A 222 5.85 10.90 29.47
N PHE A 223 4.76 11.64 29.27
CA PHE A 223 3.81 12.01 30.31
C PHE A 223 2.42 11.44 30.10
N THR A 224 1.99 11.31 28.84
CA THR A 224 0.62 10.95 28.48
C THR A 224 0.55 9.68 27.65
N ILE A 225 -0.60 9.05 27.68
CA ILE A 225 -0.95 7.92 26.82
C ILE A 225 -2.38 8.09 26.31
N GLN A 226 -2.55 7.91 24.99
CA GLN A 226 -3.84 7.99 24.32
C GLN A 226 -4.11 6.69 23.57
N PHE A 227 -5.31 6.18 23.67
CA PHE A 227 -5.73 4.97 22.96
C PHE A 227 -7.21 4.98 22.62
N LEU A 228 -7.59 4.20 21.61
CA LEU A 228 -8.96 3.95 21.21
C LEU A 228 -9.41 2.63 21.86
N ASP A 229 -10.47 2.66 22.67
CA ASP A 229 -10.98 1.45 23.29
C ASP A 229 -11.84 0.62 22.31
N THR A 230 -12.23 -0.60 22.75
CA THR A 230 -13.05 -1.51 21.94
C THR A 230 -14.49 -1.00 21.65
N ARG A 231 -14.88 0.12 22.24
CA ARG A 231 -16.15 0.84 21.96
C ARG A 231 -15.93 2.09 21.14
N GLU A 232 -14.71 2.25 20.58
CA GLU A 232 -14.28 3.40 19.79
C GLU A 232 -14.31 4.73 20.56
N GLN A 233 -14.12 4.69 21.87
CA GLN A 233 -13.94 5.87 22.70
C GLN A 233 -12.45 6.16 22.83
N VAL A 234 -12.09 7.42 22.58
CA VAL A 234 -10.72 7.88 22.78
C VAL A 234 -10.52 8.21 24.26
N HIS A 235 -9.51 7.59 24.83
CA HIS A 235 -9.04 7.86 26.19
C HIS A 235 -7.69 8.56 26.15
N SER A 236 -7.51 9.53 27.06
CA SER A 236 -6.24 10.23 27.27
C SER A 236 -6.00 10.33 28.76
N PHE A 237 -4.84 9.88 29.21
CA PHE A 237 -4.46 9.87 30.63
C PHE A 237 -3.06 10.39 30.81
N ASP A 238 -2.87 11.14 31.92
CA ASP A 238 -1.55 11.32 32.47
C ASP A 238 -1.07 10.01 33.08
N LYS A 239 0.10 9.52 32.66
CA LYS A 239 0.66 8.26 33.16
C LYS A 239 0.80 8.21 34.66
N SER A 240 1.10 9.37 35.30
CA SER A 240 1.20 9.50 36.76
C SER A 240 -0.14 9.34 37.48
N SER A 241 -1.27 9.53 36.79
CA SER A 241 -2.62 9.35 37.36
C SER A 241 -3.12 7.92 37.33
N LEU A 242 -2.40 7.05 36.63
CA LEU A 242 -2.78 5.65 36.44
C LEU A 242 -2.19 4.78 37.56
N LYS A 243 -2.97 3.82 38.03
CA LYS A 243 -2.49 2.81 38.96
C LYS A 243 -1.47 1.87 38.25
N SER A 244 -1.71 1.54 37.00
CA SER A 244 -0.76 0.86 36.12
C SER A 244 -1.16 1.03 34.66
N TRP A 245 -0.16 0.93 33.79
CA TRP A 245 -0.37 0.92 32.33
C TRP A 245 0.74 0.08 31.67
N GLY A 246 0.49 -0.38 30.45
CA GLY A 246 1.48 -1.12 29.67
C GLY A 246 1.03 -1.31 28.24
N LYS A 247 1.99 -1.60 27.39
CA LYS A 247 1.81 -1.95 25.97
C LYS A 247 2.07 -3.45 25.75
N SER A 248 1.41 -4.01 24.77
CA SER A 248 1.53 -5.39 24.37
C SER A 248 1.51 -5.54 22.86
N ARG A 249 2.33 -6.44 22.36
CA ARG A 249 2.31 -6.89 20.95
C ARG A 249 1.23 -7.93 20.68
N GLN A 250 0.42 -8.28 21.65
CA GLN A 250 -0.75 -9.12 21.44
C GLN A 250 -1.86 -8.29 20.80
N SER A 251 -2.27 -8.69 19.60
CA SER A 251 -3.35 -8.01 18.86
C SER A 251 -4.69 -8.11 19.59
N LEU A 252 -5.49 -7.04 19.52
CA LEU A 252 -6.91 -7.07 19.91
C LEU A 252 -7.77 -7.87 18.91
N MET A 253 -7.29 -8.06 17.67
CA MET A 253 -7.95 -8.91 16.69
C MET A 253 -7.94 -10.38 17.19
N PRO A 254 -9.09 -11.04 17.30
CA PRO A 254 -9.13 -12.45 17.66
C PRO A 254 -8.47 -13.31 16.56
N ALA A 255 -7.82 -14.39 16.97
CA ALA A 255 -7.34 -15.41 16.04
C ALA A 255 -8.53 -16.25 15.54
N TYR A 256 -8.69 -16.30 14.22
CA TYR A 256 -9.72 -17.12 13.59
C TYR A 256 -9.10 -18.46 13.15
N ASP A 257 -9.35 -19.50 13.92
CA ASP A 257 -8.95 -20.87 13.54
C ASP A 257 -9.93 -21.50 12.54
N GLY A 258 -9.66 -22.73 12.11
CA GLY A 258 -10.50 -23.44 11.15
C GLY A 258 -11.90 -23.81 11.67
N LYS A 259 -12.16 -23.69 13.00
CA LYS A 259 -13.46 -23.90 13.60
C LYS A 259 -14.29 -22.63 13.63
N THR A 260 -13.66 -21.53 14.02
CA THR A 260 -14.30 -20.19 14.11
C THR A 260 -14.48 -19.53 12.74
N LEU A 261 -13.57 -19.79 11.80
CA LEU A 261 -13.67 -19.36 10.40
C LEU A 261 -13.19 -20.49 9.49
N PRO A 262 -14.09 -21.37 9.01
CA PRO A 262 -13.77 -22.45 8.09
C PRO A 262 -13.06 -21.96 6.83
N GLU A 263 -12.26 -22.83 6.20
CA GLU A 263 -11.48 -22.46 4.99
C GLU A 263 -12.32 -21.89 3.86
N LYS A 264 -13.56 -22.40 3.68
CA LYS A 264 -14.49 -21.86 2.69
C LYS A 264 -14.83 -20.41 2.99
N ASP A 265 -15.16 -20.10 4.25
CA ASP A 265 -15.55 -18.76 4.69
C ASP A 265 -14.37 -17.78 4.63
N LEU A 266 -13.18 -18.24 5.00
CA LEU A 266 -11.94 -17.50 4.82
C LEU A 266 -11.70 -17.18 3.34
N ASN A 267 -11.82 -18.17 2.45
CA ASN A 267 -11.64 -17.96 1.01
C ASN A 267 -12.67 -16.96 0.43
N ASP A 268 -13.91 -17.02 0.87
CA ASP A 268 -14.96 -16.07 0.45
C ASP A 268 -14.62 -14.63 0.93
N ILE A 269 -14.20 -14.45 2.18
CA ILE A 269 -13.76 -13.15 2.72
C ILE A 269 -12.52 -12.62 1.96
N LEU A 270 -11.53 -13.47 1.73
CA LEU A 270 -10.34 -13.09 0.97
C LEU A 270 -10.69 -12.69 -0.46
N THR A 271 -11.62 -13.43 -1.09
CA THR A 271 -12.14 -13.09 -2.41
C THR A 271 -12.84 -11.73 -2.41
N PHE A 272 -13.62 -11.42 -1.39
CA PHE A 272 -14.23 -10.10 -1.23
C PHE A 272 -13.19 -8.98 -1.09
N LEU A 273 -12.16 -9.17 -0.28
CA LEU A 273 -11.10 -8.18 -0.08
C LEU A 273 -10.23 -7.97 -1.32
N VAL A 274 -9.98 -9.03 -2.10
CA VAL A 274 -9.11 -9.01 -3.29
C VAL A 274 -9.85 -8.53 -4.53
N ASN A 275 -11.12 -8.93 -4.73
CA ASN A 275 -11.91 -8.63 -5.94
C ASN A 275 -12.51 -7.21 -5.91
N ARG A 276 -11.66 -6.22 -5.85
CA ARG A 276 -12.02 -4.80 -5.77
C ARG A 276 -12.82 -4.27 -6.97
N LEU A 277 -12.78 -4.95 -8.11
CA LEU A 277 -13.30 -4.49 -9.41
C LEU A 277 -14.75 -4.93 -9.70
N GLN A 278 -15.37 -5.74 -8.84
CA GLN A 278 -16.75 -6.17 -9.03
C GLN A 278 -17.71 -5.52 -8.02
N ALA A 279 -17.60 -4.21 -7.81
CA ALA A 279 -18.71 -3.48 -7.20
C ALA A 279 -19.73 -3.14 -8.30
N PRO A 280 -21.00 -3.52 -8.19
CA PRO A 280 -22.04 -3.01 -9.07
C PRO A 280 -22.15 -1.49 -8.86
N GLY A 281 -21.91 -0.70 -9.91
CA GLY A 281 -22.23 0.72 -9.93
C GLY A 281 -21.11 1.66 -9.46
N GLY A 282 -19.96 1.61 -10.09
CA GLY A 282 -19.05 2.75 -10.15
C GLY A 282 -19.18 3.39 -11.53
N ALA A 283 -20.20 4.22 -11.72
CA ALA A 283 -20.14 5.21 -12.79
C ALA A 283 -19.01 6.20 -12.51
N GLN A 284 -18.30 6.53 -13.53
CA GLN A 284 -17.20 7.42 -13.85
C GLN A 284 -16.97 8.61 -12.91
#